data_e4bf490d96fa849954dd8becf2c9090b
#
_entry.id   e4bf490d96fa849954dd8becf2c9090b
#
_cell.length_a   1.000
_cell.length_b   1.000
_cell.length_c   1.000
_cell.angle_alpha   90.00
_cell.angle_beta   90.00
_cell.angle_gamma   90.00
#
_symmetry.space_group_name_H-M   'P 1'
#
loop_
_entity.id
_entity.type
_entity.pdbx_description
1 polymer ?
#
loop_
_entity_poly.entity_id
_entity_poly.type
_entity_poly.pdbx_seq_one_letter_code
_entity_poly.pdbx_strand_id
1 'polypeptide(L)'
;MPLLSVKKLTENFDGLCANSNINMEINEGELVGLIGPNGAGKTTLFNMLTGVYVPSEGSIEFTKDDKPIKLNGIKPYKITALGLARTFQNIRLFKDMTVLENVLIAMNKDVDYGVITALLRLPKYYKSEIAMKKKAMELLTIFHLEDKCEELACNLPYGEQRRLEIARAMA
;
A
#
# COMPACT_ATOMS: atom_id res chain seq x y z
N MET A 1 13.04 17.43 5.51
CA MET A 1 13.19 16.16 6.25
C MET A 1 13.00 15.02 5.26
N PRO A 2 13.70 13.88 5.39
CA PRO A 2 13.43 12.73 4.52
C PRO A 2 12.00 12.21 4.72
N LEU A 3 11.38 11.72 3.66
CA LEU A 3 10.07 11.08 3.70
C LEU A 3 10.09 9.79 4.52
N LEU A 4 11.16 8.99 4.34
CA LEU A 4 11.41 7.75 5.10
C LEU A 4 12.84 7.76 5.61
N SER A 5 13.03 7.51 6.90
CA SER A 5 14.34 7.38 7.54
C SER A 5 14.44 6.06 8.27
N VAL A 6 15.47 5.30 8.00
CA VAL A 6 15.78 4.00 8.60
C VAL A 6 17.14 4.11 9.27
N LYS A 7 17.22 3.80 10.58
CA LYS A 7 18.45 3.93 11.36
C LYS A 7 18.78 2.65 12.09
N LYS A 8 19.96 2.10 11.84
CA LYS A 8 20.54 0.90 12.48
C LYS A 8 19.58 -0.29 12.50
N LEU A 9 18.79 -0.45 11.41
CA LEU A 9 17.75 -1.47 11.34
C LEU A 9 18.37 -2.86 11.25
N THR A 10 18.03 -3.72 12.21
CA THR A 10 18.52 -5.09 12.31
C THR A 10 17.35 -6.05 12.52
N GLU A 11 17.41 -7.21 11.86
CA GLU A 11 16.44 -8.29 12.03
C GLU A 11 17.16 -9.62 12.19
N ASN A 12 16.86 -10.29 13.28
CA ASN A 12 17.41 -11.60 13.62
C ASN A 12 16.28 -12.64 13.73
N PHE A 13 16.45 -13.78 13.05
CA PHE A 13 15.57 -14.94 13.14
C PHE A 13 16.34 -16.14 13.71
N ASP A 14 16.04 -16.56 14.92
CA ASP A 14 16.57 -17.80 15.55
C ASP A 14 18.05 -18.11 15.22
N GLY A 15 18.93 -17.09 15.36
CA GLY A 15 20.35 -17.21 15.09
C GLY A 15 20.80 -16.83 13.69
N LEU A 16 19.89 -16.53 12.76
CA LEU A 16 20.22 -15.95 11.45
C LEU A 16 19.98 -14.45 11.46
N CYS A 17 21.04 -13.66 11.24
CA CYS A 17 20.92 -12.23 11.01
C CYS A 17 20.52 -11.98 9.54
N ALA A 18 19.26 -11.66 9.30
CA ALA A 18 18.74 -11.42 7.95
C ALA A 18 19.08 -10.00 7.43
N ASN A 19 19.12 -9.04 8.33
CA ASN A 19 19.52 -7.65 8.04
C ASN A 19 20.32 -7.13 9.22
N SER A 20 21.42 -6.41 8.97
CA SER A 20 22.29 -5.87 10.02
C SER A 20 22.61 -4.41 9.76
N ASN A 21 22.31 -3.57 10.74
CA ASN A 21 22.69 -2.15 10.79
C ASN A 21 22.36 -1.36 9.51
N ILE A 22 21.19 -1.59 8.91
CA ILE A 22 20.77 -0.88 7.70
C ILE A 22 20.46 0.57 8.06
N ASN A 23 21.06 1.49 7.29
CA ASN A 23 20.79 2.91 7.35
C ASN A 23 20.42 3.38 5.94
N MET A 24 19.27 4.03 5.79
CA MET A 24 18.86 4.63 4.52
C MET A 24 17.87 5.78 4.75
N GLU A 25 17.86 6.71 3.83
CA GLU A 25 16.91 7.80 3.78
C GLU A 25 16.34 7.90 2.37
N ILE A 26 15.05 8.19 2.28
CA ILE A 26 14.34 8.41 1.01
C ILE A 26 13.64 9.76 1.11
N ASN A 27 13.85 10.61 0.13
CA ASN A 27 13.21 11.90 0.03
C ASN A 27 11.92 11.82 -0.80
N GLU A 28 11.07 12.81 -0.67
CA GLU A 28 9.87 12.92 -1.49
C GLU A 28 10.23 13.04 -2.98
N GLY A 29 9.50 12.32 -3.84
CA GLY A 29 9.75 12.29 -5.28
C GLY A 29 10.96 11.45 -5.71
N GLU A 30 11.66 10.81 -4.78
CA GLU A 30 12.85 10.01 -5.06
C GLU A 30 12.46 8.57 -5.47
N LEU A 31 13.13 8.05 -6.50
CA LEU A 31 13.04 6.65 -6.92
C LEU A 31 14.30 5.90 -6.47
N VAL A 32 14.14 4.98 -5.53
CA VAL A 32 15.24 4.20 -4.96
C VAL A 32 15.17 2.73 -5.38
N GLY A 33 16.27 2.19 -5.90
CA GLY A 33 16.42 0.79 -6.26
C GLY A 33 17.19 -0.01 -5.22
N LEU A 34 16.58 -1.06 -4.64
CA LEU A 34 17.25 -2.01 -3.75
C LEU A 34 17.72 -3.23 -4.54
N ILE A 35 19.05 -3.36 -4.74
CA ILE A 35 19.67 -4.41 -5.54
C ILE A 35 20.45 -5.36 -4.64
N GLY A 36 20.47 -6.65 -4.99
CA GLY A 36 21.23 -7.68 -4.28
C GLY A 36 20.79 -9.10 -4.68
N PRO A 37 21.58 -10.12 -4.38
CA PRO A 37 21.29 -11.51 -4.70
C PRO A 37 20.04 -12.02 -3.95
N ASN A 38 19.57 -13.21 -4.35
CA ASN A 38 18.50 -13.91 -3.59
C ASN A 38 19.03 -14.25 -2.19
N GLY A 39 18.20 -14.09 -1.18
CA GLY A 39 18.61 -14.27 0.22
C GLY A 39 19.28 -13.06 0.89
N ALA A 40 19.58 -11.98 0.18
CA ALA A 40 20.22 -10.77 0.74
C ALA A 40 19.32 -9.94 1.68
N GLY A 41 18.21 -10.46 2.18
CA GLY A 41 17.35 -9.75 3.14
C GLY A 41 16.42 -8.68 2.55
N LYS A 42 16.35 -8.52 1.21
CA LYS A 42 15.50 -7.47 0.58
C LYS A 42 14.04 -7.58 0.99
N THR A 43 13.47 -8.77 0.92
CA THR A 43 12.07 -9.01 1.33
C THR A 43 11.86 -8.77 2.82
N THR A 44 12.84 -9.13 3.65
CA THR A 44 12.82 -8.89 5.10
C THR A 44 12.80 -7.39 5.39
N LEU A 45 13.62 -6.59 4.70
CA LEU A 45 13.59 -5.14 4.81
C LEU A 45 12.20 -4.59 4.45
N PHE A 46 11.62 -4.97 3.30
CA PHE A 46 10.26 -4.54 2.94
C PHE A 46 9.20 -5.00 3.96
N ASN A 47 9.35 -6.18 4.56
CA ASN A 47 8.44 -6.65 5.60
C ASN A 47 8.53 -5.78 6.87
N MET A 48 9.72 -5.34 7.26
CA MET A 48 9.90 -4.41 8.38
C MET A 48 9.32 -3.02 8.08
N LEU A 49 9.61 -2.47 6.89
CA LEU A 49 9.07 -1.16 6.47
C LEU A 49 7.54 -1.11 6.45
N THR A 50 6.91 -2.23 6.15
CA THR A 50 5.45 -2.34 6.05
C THR A 50 4.77 -2.94 7.30
N GLY A 51 5.54 -3.13 8.41
CA GLY A 51 5.02 -3.58 9.70
C GLY A 51 4.59 -5.04 9.75
N VAL A 52 4.99 -5.86 8.76
CA VAL A 52 4.79 -7.32 8.79
C VAL A 52 5.73 -7.95 9.82
N TYR A 53 6.97 -7.45 9.91
CA TYR A 53 7.91 -7.79 10.96
C TYR A 53 8.20 -6.57 11.83
N VAL A 54 8.41 -6.82 13.12
CA VAL A 54 8.88 -5.80 14.06
C VAL A 54 10.40 -5.95 14.14
N PRO A 55 11.19 -4.95 13.74
CA PRO A 55 12.64 -5.07 13.75
C PRO A 55 13.18 -5.38 15.15
N SER A 56 14.20 -6.24 15.20
CA SER A 56 14.90 -6.61 16.45
C SER A 56 15.61 -5.41 17.05
N GLU A 57 16.22 -4.54 16.18
CA GLU A 57 16.90 -3.32 16.61
C GLU A 57 16.70 -2.21 15.57
N GLY A 58 16.96 -0.97 15.98
CA GLY A 58 16.89 0.21 15.14
C GLY A 58 15.50 0.85 15.07
N SER A 59 15.34 1.82 14.17
CA SER A 59 14.08 2.56 14.02
C SER A 59 13.76 2.83 12.55
N ILE A 60 12.45 2.89 12.29
CA ILE A 60 11.87 3.30 11.02
C ILE A 60 10.97 4.49 11.32
N GLU A 61 11.22 5.61 10.64
CA GLU A 61 10.46 6.84 10.77
C GLU A 61 9.89 7.24 9.40
N PHE A 62 8.61 7.55 9.35
CA PHE A 62 7.92 8.05 8.16
C PHE A 62 7.41 9.46 8.44
N THR A 63 7.74 10.42 7.56
CA THR A 63 7.31 11.81 7.71
C THR A 63 5.98 12.00 6.98
N LYS A 64 4.97 12.45 7.72
CA LYS A 64 3.68 12.84 7.17
C LYS A 64 3.32 14.23 7.72
N ASP A 65 2.93 15.16 6.84
CA ASP A 65 2.58 16.54 7.21
C ASP A 65 3.68 17.19 8.08
N ASP A 66 4.95 17.05 7.66
CA ASP A 66 6.17 17.52 8.35
C ASP A 66 6.39 16.93 9.76
N LYS A 67 5.69 15.87 10.11
CA LYS A 67 5.81 15.19 11.43
C LYS A 67 6.38 13.79 11.24
N PRO A 68 7.51 13.46 11.90
CA PRO A 68 8.04 12.10 11.89
C PRO A 68 7.18 11.17 12.76
N ILE A 69 6.80 10.04 12.21
CA ILE A 69 6.01 9.00 12.86
C ILE A 69 6.87 7.74 12.90
N LYS A 70 7.12 7.20 14.11
CA LYS A 70 7.85 5.94 14.26
C LYS A 70 6.95 4.77 13.87
N LEU A 71 7.40 3.95 12.91
CA LEU A 71 6.61 2.82 12.38
C LEU A 71 6.79 1.51 13.16
N ASN A 72 7.84 1.37 13.98
CA ASN A 72 8.12 0.14 14.72
C ASN A 72 6.90 -0.33 15.54
N GLY A 73 6.43 -1.56 15.28
CA GLY A 73 5.30 -2.15 15.98
C GLY A 73 3.92 -1.62 15.57
N ILE A 74 3.85 -0.70 14.59
CA ILE A 74 2.57 -0.29 14.02
C ILE A 74 2.05 -1.39 13.09
N LYS A 75 0.78 -1.73 13.19
CA LYS A 75 0.14 -2.74 12.35
C LYS A 75 0.10 -2.32 10.87
N PRO A 76 0.26 -3.25 9.90
CA PRO A 76 0.33 -2.94 8.46
C PRO A 76 -0.78 -2.04 7.95
N TYR A 77 -2.04 -2.28 8.35
CA TYR A 77 -3.16 -1.47 7.87
C TYR A 77 -3.09 0.00 8.33
N LYS A 78 -2.49 0.27 9.50
CA LYS A 78 -2.27 1.64 9.97
C LYS A 78 -1.13 2.32 9.20
N ILE A 79 -0.08 1.56 8.84
CA ILE A 79 1.02 2.07 8.01
C ILE A 79 0.49 2.44 6.62
N THR A 80 -0.38 1.59 6.04
CA THR A 80 -1.05 1.90 4.77
C THR A 80 -1.92 3.17 4.88
N ALA A 81 -2.64 3.36 5.98
CA ALA A 81 -3.44 4.57 6.21
C ALA A 81 -2.59 5.85 6.36
N LEU A 82 -1.30 5.72 6.72
CA LEU A 82 -0.36 6.84 6.70
C LEU A 82 0.07 7.23 5.28
N GLY A 83 -0.13 6.37 4.28
CA GLY A 83 0.24 6.59 2.88
C GLY A 83 1.37 5.70 2.36
N LEU A 84 1.89 4.77 3.16
CA LEU A 84 2.94 3.84 2.74
C LEU A 84 2.30 2.54 2.24
N ALA A 85 2.06 2.43 0.94
CA ALA A 85 1.49 1.26 0.29
C ALA A 85 2.56 0.30 -0.22
N ARG A 86 2.19 -0.97 -0.41
CA ARG A 86 3.06 -2.01 -0.95
C ARG A 86 2.33 -2.86 -1.98
N THR A 87 3.01 -3.14 -3.09
CA THR A 87 2.65 -4.23 -4.00
C THR A 87 3.39 -5.51 -3.61
N PHE A 88 2.81 -6.68 -3.89
CA PHE A 88 3.41 -7.96 -3.55
C PHE A 88 4.01 -8.63 -4.79
N GLN A 89 4.98 -9.53 -4.59
CA GLN A 89 5.55 -10.32 -5.67
C GLN A 89 4.49 -11.19 -6.35
N ASN A 90 3.60 -11.81 -5.57
CA ASN A 90 2.42 -12.51 -6.06
C ASN A 90 1.23 -11.55 -6.07
N ILE A 91 0.56 -11.44 -7.19
CA ILE A 91 -0.61 -10.57 -7.38
C ILE A 91 -1.70 -10.97 -6.37
N ARG A 92 -2.16 -10.00 -5.57
CA ARG A 92 -3.19 -10.18 -4.54
C ARG A 92 -4.44 -9.35 -4.86
N LEU A 93 -5.10 -9.71 -5.96
CA LEU A 93 -6.40 -9.14 -6.32
C LEU A 93 -7.54 -9.97 -5.74
N PHE A 94 -8.68 -9.33 -5.55
CA PHE A 94 -9.96 -9.99 -5.33
C PHE A 94 -10.45 -10.50 -6.69
N LYS A 95 -10.19 -11.77 -6.98
CA LYS A 95 -10.35 -12.37 -8.31
C LYS A 95 -11.78 -12.39 -8.80
N ASP A 96 -12.73 -12.59 -7.87
CA ASP A 96 -14.17 -12.70 -8.14
C ASP A 96 -14.89 -11.33 -8.11
N MET A 97 -14.12 -10.25 -8.03
CA MET A 97 -14.61 -8.88 -8.08
C MET A 97 -14.17 -8.20 -9.37
N THR A 98 -14.93 -7.20 -9.79
CA THR A 98 -14.59 -6.42 -10.98
C THR A 98 -13.32 -5.58 -10.77
N VAL A 99 -12.77 -5.09 -11.87
CA VAL A 99 -11.63 -4.16 -11.87
C VAL A 99 -11.95 -2.92 -11.04
N LEU A 100 -13.13 -2.34 -11.24
CA LEU A 100 -13.58 -1.16 -10.49
C LEU A 100 -13.75 -1.45 -9.00
N GLU A 101 -14.38 -2.56 -8.64
CA GLU A 101 -14.58 -2.95 -7.24
C GLU A 101 -13.26 -3.17 -6.50
N ASN A 102 -12.25 -3.74 -7.16
CA ASN A 102 -10.91 -3.89 -6.58
C ASN A 102 -10.30 -2.54 -6.16
N VAL A 103 -10.50 -1.48 -6.93
CA VAL A 103 -10.03 -0.13 -6.61
C VAL A 103 -10.89 0.50 -5.52
N LEU A 104 -12.22 0.40 -5.62
CA LEU A 104 -13.14 0.97 -4.64
C LEU A 104 -12.94 0.42 -3.23
N ILE A 105 -12.64 -0.88 -3.09
CA ILE A 105 -12.34 -1.49 -1.78
C ILE A 105 -11.12 -0.82 -1.14
N ALA A 106 -10.08 -0.48 -1.89
CA ALA A 106 -8.91 0.18 -1.35
C ALA A 106 -9.21 1.61 -0.87
N MET A 107 -10.14 2.30 -1.52
CA MET A 107 -10.60 3.64 -1.13
C MET A 107 -11.50 3.65 0.11
N ASN A 108 -11.90 2.49 0.62
CA ASN A 108 -12.84 2.41 1.75
C ASN A 108 -12.29 3.06 3.04
N LYS A 109 -10.97 3.26 3.13
CA LYS A 109 -10.33 4.02 4.22
C LYS A 109 -10.73 5.51 4.26
N ASP A 110 -11.13 6.07 3.11
CA ASP A 110 -11.43 7.50 2.92
C ASP A 110 -12.95 7.79 2.95
N VAL A 111 -13.75 6.79 3.32
CA VAL A 111 -15.22 6.91 3.42
C VAL A 111 -15.59 7.92 4.53
N ASP A 112 -16.32 8.97 4.16
CA ASP A 112 -16.74 10.08 5.04
C ASP A 112 -18.18 9.93 5.56
N TYR A 113 -18.67 8.71 5.71
CA TYR A 113 -20.00 8.45 6.29
C TYR A 113 -19.99 7.25 7.25
N GLY A 114 -20.85 7.32 8.28
CA GLY A 114 -20.98 6.24 9.25
C GLY A 114 -21.97 5.15 8.81
N VAL A 115 -21.97 4.04 9.56
CA VAL A 115 -22.82 2.86 9.29
C VAL A 115 -24.30 3.22 9.18
N ILE A 116 -24.82 4.12 10.03
CA ILE A 116 -26.24 4.55 9.99
C ILE A 116 -26.55 5.26 8.67
N THR A 117 -25.65 6.13 8.20
CA THR A 117 -25.81 6.86 6.93
C THR A 117 -25.81 5.90 5.74
N ALA A 118 -24.98 4.86 5.79
CA ALA A 118 -24.93 3.81 4.78
C ALA A 118 -26.23 2.97 4.80
N LEU A 119 -26.68 2.54 5.99
CA LEU A 119 -27.88 1.72 6.16
C LEU A 119 -29.14 2.43 5.65
N LEU A 120 -29.29 3.71 6.00
CA LEU A 120 -30.45 4.54 5.59
C LEU A 120 -30.29 5.15 4.20
N ARG A 121 -29.16 4.91 3.52
CA ARG A 121 -28.84 5.46 2.18
C ARG A 121 -29.11 6.96 2.07
N LEU A 122 -28.64 7.73 3.07
CA LEU A 122 -28.84 9.18 3.09
C LEU A 122 -28.10 9.88 1.93
N PRO A 123 -28.47 11.11 1.56
CA PRO A 123 -27.83 11.85 0.44
C PRO A 123 -26.29 11.92 0.53
N LYS A 124 -25.74 12.00 1.74
CA LYS A 124 -24.29 11.98 1.97
C LYS A 124 -23.65 10.67 1.50
N TYR A 125 -24.31 9.53 1.67
CA TYR A 125 -23.86 8.23 1.15
C TYR A 125 -23.70 8.28 -0.37
N TYR A 126 -24.77 8.64 -1.11
CA TYR A 126 -24.71 8.69 -2.57
C TYR A 126 -23.65 9.67 -3.09
N LYS A 127 -23.51 10.83 -2.45
CA LYS A 127 -22.50 11.82 -2.85
C LYS A 127 -21.09 11.27 -2.69
N SER A 128 -20.79 10.58 -1.59
CA SER A 128 -19.49 9.95 -1.33
C SER A 128 -19.21 8.82 -2.32
N GLU A 129 -20.17 7.92 -2.56
CA GLU A 129 -20.04 6.81 -3.52
C GLU A 129 -19.75 7.32 -4.94
N ILE A 130 -20.47 8.34 -5.41
CA ILE A 130 -20.23 8.94 -6.72
C ILE A 130 -18.81 9.55 -6.79
N ALA A 131 -18.39 10.26 -5.75
CA ALA A 131 -17.05 10.85 -5.71
C ALA A 131 -15.95 9.78 -5.72
N MET A 132 -16.12 8.69 -4.95
CA MET A 132 -15.18 7.57 -4.93
C MET A 132 -15.14 6.85 -6.29
N LYS A 133 -16.29 6.59 -6.91
CA LYS A 133 -16.35 5.98 -8.24
C LYS A 133 -15.65 6.84 -9.28
N LYS A 134 -15.81 8.15 -9.24
CA LYS A 134 -15.11 9.08 -10.14
C LYS A 134 -13.59 8.99 -9.96
N LYS A 135 -13.09 9.06 -8.72
CA LYS A 135 -11.66 8.91 -8.44
C LYS A 135 -11.11 7.55 -8.87
N ALA A 136 -11.88 6.47 -8.63
CA ALA A 136 -11.49 5.14 -9.07
C ALA A 136 -11.37 5.06 -10.60
N MET A 137 -12.31 5.65 -11.34
CA MET A 137 -12.22 5.71 -12.81
C MET A 137 -11.04 6.55 -13.29
N GLU A 138 -10.74 7.68 -12.64
CA GLU A 138 -9.55 8.48 -12.96
C GLU A 138 -8.25 7.66 -12.78
N LEU A 139 -8.14 6.87 -11.70
CA LEU A 139 -7.01 5.95 -11.52
C LEU A 139 -6.97 4.87 -12.59
N LEU A 140 -8.09 4.23 -12.92
CA LEU A 140 -8.16 3.21 -13.96
C LEU A 140 -7.74 3.77 -15.32
N THR A 141 -8.09 5.02 -15.65
CA THR A 141 -7.66 5.70 -16.88
C THR A 141 -6.13 5.88 -16.93
N ILE A 142 -5.48 6.23 -15.81
CA ILE A 142 -4.01 6.33 -15.74
C ILE A 142 -3.35 4.98 -16.13
N PHE A 143 -3.97 3.87 -15.77
CA PHE A 143 -3.46 2.51 -16.02
C PHE A 143 -4.02 1.86 -17.30
N HIS A 144 -4.84 2.58 -18.09
CA HIS A 144 -5.52 2.07 -19.31
C HIS A 144 -6.35 0.81 -19.02
N LEU A 145 -7.20 0.88 -17.99
CA LEU A 145 -8.10 -0.19 -17.55
C LEU A 145 -9.56 0.27 -17.50
N GLU A 146 -9.86 1.49 -17.93
CA GLU A 146 -11.20 2.10 -17.89
C GLU A 146 -12.23 1.30 -18.70
N ASP A 147 -11.85 0.80 -19.88
CA ASP A 147 -12.74 0.01 -20.75
C ASP A 147 -13.09 -1.37 -20.17
N LYS A 148 -12.32 -1.83 -19.18
CA LYS A 148 -12.48 -3.12 -18.53
C LYS A 148 -12.99 -3.02 -17.09
N CYS A 149 -13.52 -1.87 -16.71
CA CYS A 149 -13.91 -1.58 -15.33
C CYS A 149 -14.94 -2.58 -14.76
N GLU A 150 -15.82 -3.14 -15.62
CA GLU A 150 -16.84 -4.13 -15.25
C GLU A 150 -16.37 -5.59 -15.43
N GLU A 151 -15.19 -5.84 -16.00
CA GLU A 151 -14.64 -7.19 -16.12
C GLU A 151 -14.17 -7.72 -14.76
N LEU A 152 -14.28 -9.03 -14.54
CA LEU A 152 -13.71 -9.68 -13.36
C LEU A 152 -12.18 -9.64 -13.41
N ALA A 153 -11.55 -9.37 -12.28
CA ALA A 153 -10.10 -9.27 -12.20
C ALA A 153 -9.37 -10.57 -12.60
N CYS A 154 -10.00 -11.75 -12.42
CA CYS A 154 -9.46 -13.03 -12.86
C CYS A 154 -9.36 -13.16 -14.39
N ASN A 155 -10.19 -12.46 -15.16
CA ASN A 155 -10.22 -12.53 -16.62
C ASN A 155 -9.15 -11.64 -17.28
N LEU A 156 -8.53 -10.74 -16.53
CA LEU A 156 -7.49 -9.88 -17.06
C LEU A 156 -6.21 -10.66 -17.38
N PRO A 157 -5.51 -10.34 -18.48
CA PRO A 157 -4.14 -10.79 -18.70
C PRO A 157 -3.21 -10.40 -17.54
N TYR A 158 -2.15 -11.19 -17.30
CA TYR A 158 -1.22 -10.97 -16.17
C TYR A 158 -0.69 -9.54 -16.07
N GLY A 159 -0.32 -8.91 -17.19
CA GLY A 159 0.18 -7.54 -17.22
C GLY A 159 -0.86 -6.51 -16.77
N GLU A 160 -2.14 -6.75 -17.09
CA GLU A 160 -3.25 -5.88 -16.66
C GLU A 160 -3.60 -6.12 -15.18
N GLN A 161 -3.55 -7.37 -14.71
CA GLN A 161 -3.67 -7.66 -13.28
C GLN A 161 -2.60 -6.93 -12.46
N ARG A 162 -1.37 -6.85 -12.97
CA ARG A 162 -0.28 -6.12 -12.33
C ARG A 162 -0.54 -4.61 -12.29
N ARG A 163 -1.04 -4.04 -13.39
CA ARG A 163 -1.45 -2.62 -13.45
C ARG A 163 -2.59 -2.34 -12.45
N LEU A 164 -3.58 -3.24 -12.36
CA LEU A 164 -4.68 -3.11 -11.40
C LEU A 164 -4.18 -3.19 -9.94
N GLU A 165 -3.21 -4.05 -9.63
CA GLU A 165 -2.60 -4.12 -8.30
C GLU A 165 -1.93 -2.80 -7.91
N ILE A 166 -1.23 -2.15 -8.86
CA ILE A 166 -0.61 -0.85 -8.63
C ILE A 166 -1.69 0.23 -8.46
N ALA A 167 -2.71 0.27 -9.32
CA ALA A 167 -3.84 1.19 -9.20
C ALA A 167 -4.50 1.07 -7.82
N ARG A 168 -4.72 -0.15 -7.34
CA ARG A 168 -5.28 -0.41 -6.02
C ARG A 168 -4.36 0.05 -4.87
N ALA A 169 -3.05 -0.03 -5.05
CA ALA A 169 -2.10 0.46 -4.03
C ALA A 169 -2.03 1.99 -3.97
N MET A 170 -2.39 2.68 -5.08
CA MET A 170 -2.45 4.14 -5.17
C MET A 170 -3.80 4.72 -4.70
N ALA A 171 -4.83 3.90 -4.65
CA ALA A 171 -6.17 4.24 -4.18
C ALA A 171 -6.19 4.40 -2.66
#